data_96ba7a1cb7f862adafa601dff98f6498
#
_entry.id   96ba7a1cb7f862adafa601dff98f6498
#
_cell.length_a   1.000
_cell.length_b   1.000
_cell.length_c   1.000
_cell.angle_alpha   90.00
_cell.angle_beta   90.00
_cell.angle_gamma   90.00
#
_symmetry.space_group_name_H-M   'P 1'
#
loop_
_entity.id
_entity.type
_entity.pdbx_description
1 polymer ?
#
loop_
_entity_poly.entity_id
_entity_poly.type
_entity_poly.pdbx_seq_one_letter_code
_entity_poly.pdbx_strand_id
1 'polypeptide(L)'
;MDNKSTRNFNINKLANRVSSVIFAILGVLAIIFVIYICSTQLNTPPKLTFSPELPQARVEGFMESMSNGEYANAEEYLIGQPDLGASKVPSDEIGAMIWQEFVNSTDYSLSGSCYATDDGLAQNATYTYLDISSVTVNLRERSQALLKDRINSAKDVSEIYDENNEYRSDVINEVLVQAVKDALKEDAKYITTEITINLKYQDNQWWVEPDQALLDVLFGDVLFYSY
;
A
#
# COMPACT_ATOMS: atom_id res chain seq x y z
N MET A 1 58.55 65.45 -9.45
CA MET A 1 59.15 64.16 -9.73
C MET A 1 58.88 63.30 -8.57
N ASP A 2 58.20 62.21 -8.55
CA ASP A 2 57.30 61.44 -9.33
C ASP A 2 56.46 60.61 -8.38
N ASN A 3 55.17 60.86 -8.37
CA ASN A 3 54.23 60.17 -7.42
C ASN A 3 53.38 59.12 -8.18
N LYS A 4 54.00 58.41 -9.16
CA LYS A 4 53.30 57.45 -10.02
C LYS A 4 53.56 55.98 -9.70
N SER A 5 54.55 55.63 -8.86
CA SER A 5 55.00 54.23 -8.64
C SER A 5 54.28 53.53 -7.53
N THR A 6 53.67 54.20 -6.56
CA THR A 6 53.07 53.60 -5.41
C THR A 6 51.63 53.15 -5.59
N ARG A 7 50.93 53.63 -6.62
CA ARG A 7 49.51 53.31 -6.86
C ARG A 7 49.29 51.95 -7.52
N ASN A 8 50.22 51.50 -8.36
CA ASN A 8 50.08 50.23 -9.06
C ASN A 8 50.39 49.00 -8.19
N PHE A 9 51.18 49.15 -7.12
CA PHE A 9 51.53 48.05 -6.23
C PHE A 9 50.36 47.63 -5.33
N ASN A 10 49.45 48.54 -4.98
CA ASN A 10 48.30 48.27 -4.14
C ASN A 10 47.13 47.57 -4.90
N ILE A 11 46.97 47.84 -6.20
CA ILE A 11 45.89 47.26 -7.01
C ILE A 11 46.12 45.76 -7.25
N ASN A 12 47.33 45.34 -7.55
CA ASN A 12 47.67 43.93 -7.74
C ASN A 12 47.56 43.12 -6.44
N LYS A 13 47.90 43.72 -5.31
CA LYS A 13 47.74 43.09 -3.98
C LYS A 13 46.25 42.93 -3.58
N LEU A 14 45.43 43.91 -3.96
CA LEU A 14 43.98 43.85 -3.74
C LEU A 14 43.33 42.84 -4.66
N ALA A 15 43.69 42.80 -5.97
CA ALA A 15 43.20 41.83 -6.93
C ALA A 15 43.53 40.38 -6.52
N ASN A 16 44.74 40.09 -6.03
CA ASN A 16 45.14 38.79 -5.56
C ASN A 16 44.38 38.37 -4.27
N ARG A 17 44.07 39.32 -3.37
CA ARG A 17 43.27 39.02 -2.18
C ARG A 17 41.81 38.72 -2.52
N VAL A 18 41.22 39.48 -3.43
CA VAL A 18 39.85 39.28 -3.91
C VAL A 18 39.74 37.93 -4.64
N SER A 19 40.71 37.61 -5.50
CA SER A 19 40.77 36.31 -6.17
C SER A 19 40.87 35.14 -5.19
N SER A 20 41.74 35.25 -4.17
CA SER A 20 41.90 34.21 -3.13
C SER A 20 40.63 34.01 -2.34
N VAL A 21 39.86 35.05 -2.02
CA VAL A 21 38.59 34.95 -1.32
C VAL A 21 37.51 34.27 -2.19
N ILE A 22 37.47 34.62 -3.48
CA ILE A 22 36.54 33.99 -4.44
C ILE A 22 36.83 32.50 -4.58
N PHE A 23 38.11 32.11 -4.70
CA PHE A 23 38.48 30.68 -4.74
C PHE A 23 38.14 29.92 -3.43
N ALA A 24 38.32 30.57 -2.29
CA ALA A 24 37.93 29.98 -1.01
C ALA A 24 36.39 29.74 -0.90
N ILE A 25 35.59 30.72 -1.36
CA ILE A 25 34.12 30.60 -1.39
C ILE A 25 33.68 29.50 -2.35
N LEU A 26 34.26 29.44 -3.56
CA LEU A 26 33.97 28.38 -4.53
C LEU A 26 34.35 27.00 -4.00
N GLY A 27 35.47 26.87 -3.29
CA GLY A 27 35.90 25.64 -2.65
C GLY A 27 34.90 25.16 -1.56
N VAL A 28 34.42 26.06 -0.70
CA VAL A 28 33.42 25.76 0.30
C VAL A 28 32.09 25.36 -0.35
N LEU A 29 31.64 26.05 -1.39
CA LEU A 29 30.42 25.71 -2.12
C LEU A 29 30.53 24.34 -2.81
N ALA A 30 31.67 23.99 -3.36
CA ALA A 30 31.92 22.67 -3.95
C ALA A 30 31.86 21.57 -2.88
N ILE A 31 32.42 21.79 -1.70
CA ILE A 31 32.35 20.83 -0.58
C ILE A 31 30.89 20.66 -0.11
N ILE A 32 30.14 21.75 0.06
CA ILE A 32 28.72 21.68 0.44
C ILE A 32 27.91 20.93 -0.63
N PHE A 33 28.18 21.15 -1.90
CA PHE A 33 27.52 20.47 -3.02
C PHE A 33 27.83 18.98 -3.02
N VAL A 34 29.07 18.58 -2.78
CA VAL A 34 29.46 17.16 -2.65
C VAL A 34 28.79 16.51 -1.45
N ILE A 35 28.76 17.19 -0.29
CA ILE A 35 28.06 16.69 0.90
C ILE A 35 26.56 16.54 0.62
N TYR A 36 25.94 17.51 -0.07
CA TYR A 36 24.54 17.45 -0.46
C TYR A 36 24.26 16.26 -1.38
N ILE A 37 25.06 16.06 -2.44
CA ILE A 37 24.91 14.89 -3.34
C ILE A 37 25.10 13.58 -2.58
N CYS A 38 26.14 13.48 -1.75
CA CYS A 38 26.37 12.27 -0.95
C CYS A 38 25.22 12.02 0.04
N SER A 39 24.68 13.04 0.69
CA SER A 39 23.56 12.87 1.62
C SER A 39 22.27 12.51 0.93
N THR A 40 22.00 13.02 -0.27
CA THR A 40 20.81 12.65 -1.05
C THR A 40 20.92 11.25 -1.65
N GLN A 41 22.12 10.82 -2.04
CA GLN A 41 22.34 9.46 -2.55
C GLN A 41 22.40 8.41 -1.43
N LEU A 42 22.87 8.78 -0.22
CA LEU A 42 22.90 7.86 0.92
C LEU A 42 21.54 7.70 1.61
N ASN A 43 20.64 8.67 1.46
CA ASN A 43 19.28 8.62 2.02
C ASN A 43 18.23 8.02 1.07
N THR A 44 18.55 7.77 -0.18
CA THR A 44 17.76 6.85 -1.00
C THR A 44 18.27 5.44 -0.70
N PRO A 45 17.48 4.59 0.01
CA PRO A 45 17.84 3.19 0.09
C PRO A 45 18.04 2.70 -1.34
N PRO A 46 19.11 1.95 -1.62
CA PRO A 46 19.29 1.39 -2.95
C PRO A 46 17.99 0.64 -3.26
N LYS A 47 17.30 1.03 -4.30
CA LYS A 47 16.21 0.24 -4.86
C LYS A 47 16.87 -1.05 -5.31
N LEU A 48 16.83 -2.07 -4.43
CA LEU A 48 17.36 -3.38 -4.73
C LEU A 48 16.52 -3.91 -5.90
N THR A 49 17.01 -3.72 -7.10
CA THR A 49 16.47 -4.40 -8.29
C THR A 49 16.89 -5.85 -8.16
N PHE A 50 16.05 -6.64 -7.50
CA PHE A 50 16.24 -8.07 -7.47
C PHE A 50 16.10 -8.61 -8.88
N SER A 51 17.02 -9.50 -9.27
CA SER A 51 16.82 -10.28 -10.48
C SER A 51 15.56 -11.14 -10.28
N PRO A 52 14.65 -11.22 -11.29
CA PRO A 52 13.44 -12.05 -11.19
C PRO A 52 13.77 -13.54 -10.96
N GLU A 53 15.02 -13.93 -11.11
CA GLU A 53 15.53 -15.27 -10.83
C GLU A 53 15.82 -15.52 -9.33
N LEU A 54 15.88 -14.48 -8.49
CA LEU A 54 16.15 -14.64 -7.07
C LEU A 54 14.85 -14.98 -6.30
N PRO A 55 14.91 -15.93 -5.35
CA PRO A 55 13.73 -16.35 -4.59
C PRO A 55 13.06 -15.18 -3.85
N GLN A 56 13.85 -14.30 -3.27
CA GLN A 56 13.31 -13.13 -2.56
C GLN A 56 12.55 -12.17 -3.48
N ALA A 57 13.02 -11.98 -4.72
CA ALA A 57 12.34 -11.14 -5.70
C ALA A 57 10.98 -11.72 -6.11
N ARG A 58 10.87 -13.06 -6.14
CA ARG A 58 9.58 -13.73 -6.41
C ARG A 58 8.58 -13.48 -5.28
N VAL A 59 9.03 -13.58 -4.03
CA VAL A 59 8.17 -13.27 -2.87
C VAL A 59 7.75 -11.81 -2.87
N GLU A 60 8.69 -10.89 -3.12
CA GLU A 60 8.42 -9.45 -3.13
C GLU A 60 7.40 -9.10 -4.22
N GLY A 61 7.59 -9.60 -5.45
CA GLY A 61 6.63 -9.36 -6.54
C GLY A 61 5.25 -9.97 -6.26
N PHE A 62 5.19 -11.16 -5.66
CA PHE A 62 3.94 -11.77 -5.23
C PHE A 62 3.21 -10.90 -4.18
N MET A 63 3.91 -10.53 -3.12
CA MET A 63 3.33 -9.76 -2.02
C MET A 63 2.95 -8.33 -2.45
N GLU A 64 3.75 -7.69 -3.31
CA GLU A 64 3.43 -6.39 -3.90
C GLU A 64 2.14 -6.46 -4.72
N SER A 65 2.01 -7.48 -5.58
CA SER A 65 0.80 -7.69 -6.38
C SER A 65 -0.42 -7.97 -5.50
N MET A 66 -0.28 -8.79 -4.46
CA MET A 66 -1.36 -9.09 -3.51
C MET A 66 -1.79 -7.82 -2.75
N SER A 67 -0.85 -7.04 -2.23
CA SER A 67 -1.16 -5.82 -1.46
C SER A 67 -1.79 -4.72 -2.30
N ASN A 68 -1.50 -4.70 -3.60
CA ASN A 68 -2.11 -3.75 -4.53
C ASN A 68 -3.47 -4.23 -5.08
N GLY A 69 -3.92 -5.43 -4.73
CA GLY A 69 -5.13 -6.03 -5.31
C GLY A 69 -4.98 -6.49 -6.76
N GLU A 70 -3.76 -6.62 -7.24
CA GLU A 70 -3.41 -7.05 -8.60
C GLU A 70 -3.33 -8.58 -8.69
N TYR A 71 -4.44 -9.26 -8.37
CA TYR A 71 -4.47 -10.72 -8.19
C TYR A 71 -4.06 -11.50 -9.45
N ALA A 72 -4.43 -11.02 -10.64
CA ALA A 72 -3.99 -11.63 -11.90
C ALA A 72 -2.45 -11.58 -12.06
N ASN A 73 -1.80 -10.50 -11.60
CA ASN A 73 -0.35 -10.43 -11.59
C ASN A 73 0.24 -11.34 -10.51
N ALA A 74 -0.41 -11.45 -9.34
CA ALA A 74 0.03 -12.34 -8.26
C ALA A 74 0.00 -13.82 -8.68
N GLU A 75 -0.98 -14.25 -9.49
CA GLU A 75 -1.07 -15.60 -10.05
C GLU A 75 0.17 -16.02 -10.84
N GLU A 76 0.84 -15.07 -11.52
CA GLU A 76 2.05 -15.33 -12.30
C GLU A 76 3.26 -15.74 -11.44
N TYR A 77 3.20 -15.52 -10.13
CA TYR A 77 4.25 -15.93 -9.18
C TYR A 77 3.99 -17.29 -8.56
N LEU A 78 2.78 -17.84 -8.68
CA LEU A 78 2.34 -19.06 -8.00
C LEU A 78 2.58 -20.31 -8.86
N ILE A 79 2.93 -21.43 -8.22
CA ILE A 79 2.98 -22.74 -8.89
C ILE A 79 1.61 -23.08 -9.45
N GLY A 80 1.58 -23.42 -10.75
CA GLY A 80 0.35 -23.83 -11.42
C GLY A 80 -0.60 -22.71 -11.75
N GLN A 81 -0.25 -21.46 -11.41
CA GLN A 81 -1.01 -20.25 -11.71
C GLN A 81 -2.51 -20.42 -11.42
N PRO A 82 -2.88 -20.74 -10.15
CA PRO A 82 -4.27 -20.90 -9.77
C PRO A 82 -5.00 -19.57 -9.91
N ASP A 83 -6.29 -19.62 -10.30
CA ASP A 83 -7.16 -18.45 -10.28
C ASP A 83 -7.37 -17.97 -8.84
N LEU A 84 -6.78 -16.85 -8.46
CA LEU A 84 -6.94 -16.20 -7.16
C LEU A 84 -8.27 -15.43 -7.06
N GLY A 85 -9.05 -15.43 -8.12
CA GLY A 85 -10.38 -14.85 -8.10
C GLY A 85 -10.43 -13.35 -8.37
N ALA A 86 -9.55 -12.84 -9.24
CA ALA A 86 -9.67 -11.46 -9.76
C ALA A 86 -11.07 -11.14 -10.29
N SER A 87 -11.78 -12.17 -10.76
CA SER A 87 -13.19 -12.09 -11.18
C SER A 87 -14.21 -12.07 -10.02
N LYS A 88 -13.76 -12.29 -8.79
CA LYS A 88 -14.61 -12.34 -7.57
C LYS A 88 -14.68 -11.02 -6.82
N VAL A 89 -14.04 -9.97 -7.33
CA VAL A 89 -14.21 -8.62 -6.78
C VAL A 89 -15.69 -8.25 -6.80
N PRO A 90 -16.29 -7.86 -5.67
CA PRO A 90 -17.70 -7.55 -5.60
C PRO A 90 -18.08 -6.45 -6.60
N SER A 91 -19.16 -6.66 -7.35
CA SER A 91 -19.65 -5.70 -8.34
C SER A 91 -20.72 -4.76 -7.79
N ASP A 92 -21.31 -5.09 -6.64
CA ASP A 92 -22.24 -4.21 -5.93
C ASP A 92 -21.50 -3.11 -5.15
N GLU A 93 -22.17 -1.98 -4.94
CA GLU A 93 -21.58 -0.79 -4.35
C GLU A 93 -21.03 -1.04 -2.93
N ILE A 94 -21.75 -1.81 -2.12
CA ILE A 94 -21.41 -2.09 -0.73
C ILE A 94 -20.19 -3.00 -0.67
N GLY A 95 -20.22 -4.10 -1.39
CA GLY A 95 -19.10 -5.03 -1.49
C GLY A 95 -17.85 -4.34 -2.04
N ALA A 96 -18.00 -3.52 -3.09
CA ALA A 96 -16.90 -2.78 -3.68
C ALA A 96 -16.26 -1.79 -2.70
N MET A 97 -17.04 -1.12 -1.85
CA MET A 97 -16.51 -0.22 -0.81
C MET A 97 -15.69 -0.97 0.25
N ILE A 98 -16.20 -2.09 0.76
CA ILE A 98 -15.48 -2.91 1.75
C ILE A 98 -14.21 -3.48 1.13
N TRP A 99 -14.31 -3.98 -0.10
CA TRP A 99 -13.17 -4.52 -0.84
C TRP A 99 -12.09 -3.47 -1.11
N GLN A 100 -12.49 -2.26 -1.50
CA GLN A 100 -11.55 -1.16 -1.72
C GLN A 100 -10.81 -0.78 -0.43
N GLU A 101 -11.51 -0.75 0.70
CA GLU A 101 -10.87 -0.51 1.99
C GLU A 101 -9.95 -1.66 2.39
N PHE A 102 -10.35 -2.91 2.15
CA PHE A 102 -9.49 -4.07 2.35
C PHE A 102 -8.18 -3.93 1.58
N VAL A 103 -8.23 -3.65 0.28
CA VAL A 103 -7.04 -3.45 -0.57
C VAL A 103 -6.21 -2.25 -0.09
N ASN A 104 -6.85 -1.11 0.20
CA ASN A 104 -6.14 0.10 0.64
C ASN A 104 -5.45 -0.06 1.99
N SER A 105 -5.96 -0.94 2.84
CA SER A 105 -5.41 -1.18 4.19
C SER A 105 -4.37 -2.30 4.22
N THR A 106 -4.24 -3.03 3.12
CA THR A 106 -3.29 -4.13 3.03
C THR A 106 -1.86 -3.60 2.95
N ASP A 107 -1.02 -4.11 3.86
CA ASP A 107 0.41 -3.80 3.91
C ASP A 107 1.20 -5.05 4.28
N TYR A 108 2.47 -5.11 3.88
CA TYR A 108 3.34 -6.21 4.21
C TYR A 108 4.78 -5.77 4.50
N SER A 109 5.47 -6.58 5.27
CA SER A 109 6.89 -6.40 5.56
C SER A 109 7.59 -7.75 5.57
N LEU A 110 8.58 -7.93 4.70
CA LEU A 110 9.41 -9.15 4.67
C LEU A 110 10.38 -9.15 5.85
N SER A 111 10.51 -10.29 6.53
CA SER A 111 11.38 -10.48 7.68
C SER A 111 12.60 -11.30 7.32
N GLY A 112 13.78 -10.69 7.39
CA GLY A 112 15.06 -11.34 7.08
C GLY A 112 15.23 -11.71 5.60
N SER A 113 15.98 -12.79 5.36
CA SER A 113 16.21 -13.36 4.01
C SER A 113 15.51 -14.70 3.90
N CYS A 114 15.30 -15.18 2.67
CA CYS A 114 14.85 -16.55 2.45
C CYS A 114 15.77 -17.56 3.15
N TYR A 115 15.21 -18.58 3.76
CA TYR A 115 15.92 -19.64 4.45
C TYR A 115 15.53 -21.01 3.91
N ALA A 116 16.43 -22.00 4.05
CA ALA A 116 16.20 -23.36 3.57
C ALA A 116 15.19 -24.10 4.44
N THR A 117 14.30 -24.85 3.79
CA THR A 117 13.40 -25.82 4.38
C THR A 117 13.68 -27.21 3.82
N ASP A 118 12.97 -28.24 4.30
CA ASP A 118 13.16 -29.60 3.80
C ASP A 118 12.78 -29.73 2.31
N ASP A 119 11.82 -28.91 1.85
CA ASP A 119 11.22 -29.02 0.50
C ASP A 119 11.54 -27.83 -0.42
N GLY A 120 12.32 -26.85 0.02
CA GLY A 120 12.62 -25.66 -0.79
C GLY A 120 13.20 -24.51 0.01
N LEU A 121 12.62 -23.35 -0.14
CA LEU A 121 12.91 -22.15 0.66
C LEU A 121 11.64 -21.61 1.29
N ALA A 122 11.80 -20.81 2.33
CA ALA A 122 10.71 -20.05 2.92
C ALA A 122 11.14 -18.60 3.21
N GLN A 123 10.18 -17.70 3.23
CA GLN A 123 10.34 -16.31 3.62
C GLN A 123 9.26 -15.95 4.63
N ASN A 124 9.65 -15.41 5.78
CA ASN A 124 8.68 -14.88 6.72
C ASN A 124 8.30 -13.44 6.35
N ALA A 125 7.05 -13.10 6.58
CA ALA A 125 6.53 -11.76 6.43
C ALA A 125 5.52 -11.44 7.52
N THR A 126 5.33 -10.16 7.77
CA THR A 126 4.20 -9.64 8.53
C THR A 126 3.21 -9.08 7.53
N TYR A 127 1.93 -9.40 7.69
CA TYR A 127 0.86 -8.98 6.80
C TYR A 127 -0.25 -8.31 7.59
N THR A 128 -0.67 -7.13 7.15
CA THR A 128 -1.72 -6.33 7.78
C THR A 128 -2.88 -6.16 6.81
N TYR A 129 -4.11 -6.34 7.28
CA TYR A 129 -5.33 -6.23 6.48
C TYR A 129 -6.53 -5.83 7.34
N LEU A 130 -7.62 -5.39 6.67
CA LEU A 130 -8.88 -5.05 7.33
C LEU A 130 -9.55 -6.31 7.91
N ASP A 131 -9.89 -6.29 9.19
CA ASP A 131 -10.82 -7.23 9.79
C ASP A 131 -12.25 -6.90 9.35
N ILE A 132 -12.71 -7.57 8.29
CA ILE A 132 -14.05 -7.35 7.72
C ILE A 132 -15.15 -7.63 8.75
N SER A 133 -14.92 -8.54 9.68
CA SER A 133 -15.88 -8.83 10.73
C SER A 133 -16.14 -7.61 11.62
N SER A 134 -15.11 -6.80 11.85
CA SER A 134 -15.23 -5.56 12.63
C SER A 134 -16.19 -4.55 12.00
N VAL A 135 -16.24 -4.49 10.67
CA VAL A 135 -17.13 -3.61 9.91
C VAL A 135 -18.55 -4.16 9.88
N THR A 136 -18.70 -5.48 9.74
CA THR A 136 -20.01 -6.10 9.49
C THR A 136 -20.82 -6.39 10.74
N VAL A 137 -20.18 -6.56 11.90
CA VAL A 137 -20.82 -6.98 13.15
C VAL A 137 -22.00 -6.09 13.58
N ASN A 138 -21.88 -4.78 13.40
CA ASN A 138 -22.89 -3.80 13.83
C ASN A 138 -23.73 -3.24 12.68
N LEU A 139 -23.51 -3.69 11.42
CA LEU A 139 -24.19 -3.12 10.25
C LEU A 139 -25.70 -3.17 10.35
N ARG A 140 -26.26 -4.27 10.88
CA ARG A 140 -27.71 -4.42 11.04
C ARG A 140 -28.30 -3.36 11.97
N GLU A 141 -27.71 -3.18 13.14
CA GLU A 141 -28.20 -2.21 14.13
C GLU A 141 -28.04 -0.79 13.62
N ARG A 142 -26.90 -0.50 13.00
CA ARG A 142 -26.62 0.82 12.39
C ARG A 142 -27.60 1.13 11.27
N SER A 143 -27.84 0.17 10.36
CA SER A 143 -28.82 0.34 9.28
C SER A 143 -30.25 0.57 9.80
N GLN A 144 -30.64 -0.14 10.85
CA GLN A 144 -31.95 0.06 11.48
C GLN A 144 -32.08 1.45 12.12
N ALA A 145 -31.04 1.94 12.77
CA ALA A 145 -31.03 3.29 13.34
C ALA A 145 -31.15 4.36 12.25
N LEU A 146 -30.33 4.26 11.18
CA LEU A 146 -30.36 5.17 10.04
C LEU A 146 -31.72 5.16 9.32
N LEU A 147 -32.31 3.97 9.12
CA LEU A 147 -33.65 3.86 8.52
C LEU A 147 -34.72 4.52 9.37
N LYS A 148 -34.66 4.31 10.69
CA LYS A 148 -35.59 4.97 11.64
C LYS A 148 -35.47 6.49 11.57
N ASP A 149 -34.25 7.00 11.51
CA ASP A 149 -34.03 8.45 11.42
C ASP A 149 -34.51 9.00 10.07
N ARG A 150 -34.34 8.24 8.99
CA ARG A 150 -34.85 8.59 7.66
C ARG A 150 -36.38 8.65 7.66
N ILE A 151 -37.06 7.67 8.29
CA ILE A 151 -38.52 7.64 8.43
C ILE A 151 -38.99 8.85 9.25
N ASN A 152 -38.36 9.15 10.39
CA ASN A 152 -38.72 10.25 11.25
C ASN A 152 -38.51 11.63 10.59
N SER A 153 -37.61 11.76 9.66
CA SER A 153 -37.29 13.00 8.95
C SER A 153 -38.08 13.18 7.64
N ALA A 154 -38.74 12.14 7.16
CA ALA A 154 -39.55 12.19 5.94
C ALA A 154 -40.76 13.12 6.11
N LYS A 155 -41.01 13.92 5.09
CA LYS A 155 -42.17 14.84 5.05
C LYS A 155 -43.41 14.18 4.49
N ASP A 156 -43.19 13.16 3.65
CA ASP A 156 -44.25 12.42 3.02
C ASP A 156 -43.92 10.92 3.04
N VAL A 157 -44.93 10.05 3.16
CA VAL A 157 -44.80 8.59 3.21
C VAL A 157 -44.20 8.05 1.89
N SER A 158 -44.48 8.67 0.78
CA SER A 158 -43.92 8.33 -0.55
C SER A 158 -42.42 8.53 -0.65
N GLU A 159 -41.78 9.26 0.24
CA GLU A 159 -40.31 9.37 0.32
C GLU A 159 -39.66 8.07 0.83
N ILE A 160 -40.43 7.21 1.52
CA ILE A 160 -39.95 6.00 2.18
C ILE A 160 -40.52 4.73 1.57
N TYR A 161 -41.81 4.77 1.19
CA TYR A 161 -42.53 3.61 0.72
C TYR A 161 -42.96 3.79 -0.74
N ASP A 162 -43.03 2.69 -1.46
CA ASP A 162 -43.56 2.61 -2.82
C ASP A 162 -45.10 2.46 -2.85
N GLU A 163 -45.67 2.26 -4.05
CA GLU A 163 -47.09 2.08 -4.26
C GLU A 163 -47.63 0.79 -3.63
N ASN A 164 -46.77 -0.19 -3.37
CA ASN A 164 -47.11 -1.47 -2.73
C ASN A 164 -46.97 -1.41 -1.21
N ASN A 165 -46.64 -0.26 -0.66
CA ASN A 165 -46.37 -0.05 0.75
C ASN A 165 -45.12 -0.81 1.25
N GLU A 166 -44.17 -1.06 0.35
CA GLU A 166 -42.87 -1.63 0.63
C GLU A 166 -41.81 -0.51 0.69
N TYR A 167 -40.71 -0.75 1.42
CA TYR A 167 -39.60 0.21 1.44
C TYR A 167 -39.05 0.39 0.01
N ARG A 168 -38.86 1.62 -0.40
CA ARG A 168 -38.21 1.93 -1.68
C ARG A 168 -36.78 1.41 -1.70
N SER A 169 -36.41 0.74 -2.77
CA SER A 169 -35.10 0.12 -2.94
C SER A 169 -33.95 1.14 -2.87
N ASP A 170 -34.18 2.34 -3.43
CA ASP A 170 -33.20 3.42 -3.38
C ASP A 170 -32.96 3.91 -1.94
N VAL A 171 -34.00 4.03 -1.11
CA VAL A 171 -33.90 4.40 0.29
C VAL A 171 -33.11 3.35 1.09
N ILE A 172 -33.42 2.07 0.86
CA ILE A 172 -32.71 0.98 1.52
C ILE A 172 -31.24 0.99 1.11
N ASN A 173 -30.95 1.16 -0.19
CA ASN A 173 -29.57 1.22 -0.67
C ASN A 173 -28.80 2.40 -0.07
N GLU A 174 -29.38 3.61 -0.05
CA GLU A 174 -28.78 4.79 0.59
C GLU A 174 -28.46 4.54 2.07
N VAL A 175 -29.38 3.92 2.82
CA VAL A 175 -29.19 3.58 4.23
C VAL A 175 -28.06 2.58 4.42
N LEU A 176 -28.02 1.54 3.60
CA LEU A 176 -26.96 0.51 3.67
C LEU A 176 -25.59 1.08 3.31
N VAL A 177 -25.50 1.87 2.25
CA VAL A 177 -24.26 2.54 1.84
C VAL A 177 -23.77 3.47 2.96
N GLN A 178 -24.68 4.25 3.58
CA GLN A 178 -24.30 5.12 4.69
C GLN A 178 -23.85 4.31 5.91
N ALA A 179 -24.55 3.22 6.25
CA ALA A 179 -24.18 2.36 7.35
C ALA A 179 -22.77 1.77 7.18
N VAL A 180 -22.40 1.36 5.96
CA VAL A 180 -21.06 0.84 5.66
C VAL A 180 -20.01 1.95 5.74
N LYS A 181 -20.29 3.13 5.21
CA LYS A 181 -19.38 4.29 5.34
C LYS A 181 -19.08 4.64 6.80
N ASP A 182 -20.11 4.63 7.62
CA ASP A 182 -19.96 4.93 9.05
C ASP A 182 -19.21 3.81 9.76
N ALA A 183 -19.48 2.54 9.43
CA ALA A 183 -18.78 1.39 10.00
C ALA A 183 -17.29 1.36 9.60
N LEU A 184 -16.97 1.61 8.34
CA LEU A 184 -15.57 1.73 7.89
C LEU A 184 -14.81 2.84 8.61
N LYS A 185 -15.49 3.93 8.94
CA LYS A 185 -14.88 5.07 9.62
C LYS A 185 -14.71 4.85 11.13
N GLU A 186 -15.66 4.19 11.77
CA GLU A 186 -15.79 4.14 13.24
C GLU A 186 -15.41 2.79 13.83
N ASP A 187 -15.71 1.69 13.13
CA ASP A 187 -15.61 0.33 13.64
C ASP A 187 -14.43 -0.46 13.02
N ALA A 188 -13.86 0.00 11.89
CA ALA A 188 -12.79 -0.71 11.19
C ALA A 188 -11.60 -0.99 12.10
N LYS A 189 -11.19 -2.24 12.15
CA LYS A 189 -9.98 -2.72 12.81
C LYS A 189 -9.09 -3.41 11.81
N TYR A 190 -7.81 -3.45 12.12
CA TYR A 190 -6.83 -4.09 11.26
C TYR A 190 -6.14 -5.22 12.02
N ILE A 191 -5.95 -6.34 11.33
CA ILE A 191 -5.26 -7.51 11.85
C ILE A 191 -3.85 -7.48 11.27
N THR A 192 -2.86 -7.66 12.15
CA THR A 192 -1.47 -7.89 11.75
C THR A 192 -1.09 -9.30 12.16
N THR A 193 -0.64 -10.10 11.21
CA THR A 193 -0.27 -11.50 11.44
C THR A 193 1.08 -11.83 10.79
N GLU A 194 1.77 -12.82 11.35
CA GLU A 194 2.97 -13.39 10.75
C GLU A 194 2.57 -14.50 9.78
N ILE A 195 3.16 -14.48 8.59
CA ILE A 195 2.95 -15.50 7.57
C ILE A 195 4.29 -16.07 7.12
N THR A 196 4.27 -17.30 6.66
CA THR A 196 5.41 -17.96 6.03
C THR A 196 5.06 -18.27 4.57
N ILE A 197 5.87 -17.77 3.67
CA ILE A 197 5.69 -17.94 2.22
C ILE A 197 6.69 -18.97 1.75
N ASN A 198 6.19 -20.14 1.34
CA ASN A 198 7.00 -21.24 0.85
C ASN A 198 7.31 -21.09 -0.63
N LEU A 199 8.53 -21.47 -1.03
CA LEU A 199 9.00 -21.42 -2.41
C LEU A 199 9.54 -22.76 -2.84
N LYS A 200 9.20 -23.15 -4.07
CA LYS A 200 9.76 -24.32 -4.76
C LYS A 200 10.51 -23.92 -6.01
N TYR A 201 11.59 -24.64 -6.30
CA TYR A 201 12.36 -24.47 -7.53
C TYR A 201 11.88 -25.49 -8.55
N GLN A 202 11.27 -25.00 -9.63
CA GLN A 202 10.74 -25.82 -10.71
C GLN A 202 10.93 -25.09 -12.04
N ASP A 203 11.20 -25.82 -13.11
CA ASP A 203 11.35 -25.26 -14.46
C ASP A 203 12.36 -24.12 -14.56
N ASN A 204 13.48 -24.26 -13.81
CA ASN A 204 14.61 -23.32 -13.75
C ASN A 204 14.27 -21.95 -13.14
N GLN A 205 13.22 -21.86 -12.33
CA GLN A 205 12.86 -20.66 -11.59
C GLN A 205 12.22 -20.97 -10.23
N TRP A 206 12.17 -19.96 -9.38
CA TRP A 206 11.47 -20.04 -8.10
C TRP A 206 10.01 -19.68 -8.27
N TRP A 207 9.16 -20.42 -7.56
CA TRP A 207 7.71 -20.21 -7.50
C TRP A 207 7.24 -20.15 -6.07
N VAL A 208 6.28 -19.29 -5.78
CA VAL A 208 5.56 -19.30 -4.50
C VAL A 208 4.59 -20.50 -4.50
N GLU A 209 4.57 -21.25 -3.42
CA GLU A 209 3.64 -22.36 -3.24
C GLU A 209 2.29 -21.83 -2.76
N PRO A 210 1.18 -22.09 -3.50
CA PRO A 210 -0.15 -21.64 -3.11
C PRO A 210 -0.72 -22.57 -2.04
N ASP A 211 -0.28 -22.37 -0.81
CA ASP A 211 -0.82 -23.11 0.32
C ASP A 211 -2.11 -22.42 0.82
N GLN A 212 -3.10 -23.25 1.23
CA GLN A 212 -4.41 -22.75 1.62
C GLN A 212 -4.32 -21.82 2.84
N ALA A 213 -3.46 -22.12 3.82
CA ALA A 213 -3.32 -21.30 5.01
C ALA A 213 -2.78 -19.90 4.68
N LEU A 214 -1.84 -19.80 3.71
CA LEU A 214 -1.35 -18.53 3.19
C LEU A 214 -2.48 -17.75 2.51
N LEU A 215 -3.23 -18.41 1.63
CA LEU A 215 -4.33 -17.76 0.89
C LEU A 215 -5.44 -17.29 1.82
N ASP A 216 -5.81 -18.08 2.82
CA ASP A 216 -6.82 -17.72 3.83
C ASP A 216 -6.44 -16.42 4.56
N VAL A 217 -5.17 -16.25 4.92
CA VAL A 217 -4.68 -15.03 5.55
C VAL A 217 -4.64 -13.87 4.56
N LEU A 218 -4.14 -14.08 3.34
CA LEU A 218 -3.99 -13.02 2.34
C LEU A 218 -5.33 -12.44 1.88
N PHE A 219 -6.39 -13.25 1.94
CA PHE A 219 -7.75 -12.82 1.61
C PHE A 219 -8.64 -12.52 2.83
N GLY A 220 -8.13 -12.74 4.06
CA GLY A 220 -8.77 -12.31 5.31
C GLY A 220 -10.24 -12.68 5.42
N ASP A 221 -10.63 -13.95 5.34
CA ASP A 221 -12.01 -14.43 5.41
C ASP A 221 -12.98 -13.94 4.31
N VAL A 222 -12.51 -13.07 3.39
CA VAL A 222 -13.35 -12.50 2.30
C VAL A 222 -13.83 -13.58 1.34
N LEU A 223 -13.04 -14.63 1.12
CA LEU A 223 -13.38 -15.71 0.18
C LEU A 223 -14.53 -16.61 0.65
N PHE A 224 -14.88 -16.60 1.94
CA PHE A 224 -15.93 -17.45 2.47
C PHE A 224 -17.36 -16.93 2.22
N TYR A 225 -17.51 -15.72 1.73
CA TYR A 225 -18.83 -15.09 1.46
C TYR A 225 -19.27 -15.11 0.00
N SER A 226 -18.49 -15.72 -0.89
CA SER A 226 -18.90 -15.90 -2.29
C SER A 226 -19.71 -17.20 -2.45
N TYR A 227 -20.98 -17.14 -2.08
CA TYR A 227 -22.00 -18.13 -2.45
C TYR A 227 -22.92 -17.59 -3.53
#